data_2c6a35a6e8734bcd49be0b8d850ae1fb
#
_entry.id   2c6a35a6e8734bcd49be0b8d850ae1fb
#
_cell.length_a   1.000
_cell.length_b   1.000
_cell.length_c   1.000
_cell.angle_alpha   90.00
_cell.angle_beta   90.00
_cell.angle_gamma   90.00
#
_symmetry.space_group_name_H-M   'P 1'
#
loop_
_entity.id
_entity.type
_entity.pdbx_description
1 polymer ?
#
loop_
_entity_poly.entity_id
_entity_poly.type
_entity_poly.pdbx_seq_one_letter_code
_entity_poly.pdbx_strand_id
1 'polypeptide(L)'
;MIEPTQVMLQTTVGQQADAQALARLAVQGAWAACVHVEPIQSVYRWQGEVREDAEWRLSFKTTQERLPALLEALKAHHPYELPAFYTLSATPLTPQWAQWVQDAVDPSS
;
A
#
# COMPACT_ATOMS: atom_id res chain seq x y z
N MET A 1 -22.89 13.70 9.04
CA MET A 1 -22.49 12.32 8.88
C MET A 1 -21.01 12.23 8.48
N ILE A 2 -20.33 11.30 9.04
CA ILE A 2 -18.92 11.16 8.80
C ILE A 2 -18.68 10.03 7.82
N GLU A 3 -17.98 10.32 6.76
CA GLU A 3 -17.60 9.31 5.80
C GLU A 3 -16.55 8.37 6.40
N PRO A 4 -16.59 7.09 6.07
CA PRO A 4 -15.50 6.19 6.46
C PRO A 4 -14.19 6.71 5.92
N THR A 5 -13.19 6.74 6.76
CA THR A 5 -11.88 7.22 6.36
C THR A 5 -11.20 6.18 5.48
N GLN A 6 -10.73 6.64 4.33
CA GLN A 6 -9.86 5.84 3.49
C GLN A 6 -8.43 6.19 3.78
N VAL A 7 -7.53 5.24 3.50
CA VAL A 7 -6.11 5.43 3.70
C VAL A 7 -5.35 4.90 2.51
N MET A 8 -4.15 5.45 2.33
CA MET A 8 -3.14 4.84 1.47
C MET A 8 -2.05 4.28 2.37
N LEU A 9 -1.74 3.01 2.22
CA LEU A 9 -0.57 2.43 2.85
C LEU A 9 0.56 2.48 1.84
N GLN A 10 1.72 2.97 2.26
CA GLN A 10 2.89 3.03 1.37
C GLN A 10 4.02 2.17 1.90
N THR A 11 4.72 1.54 0.97
CA THR A 11 5.95 0.80 1.23
C THR A 11 6.83 0.88 -0.01
N THR A 12 8.10 0.49 0.15
CA THR A 12 9.05 0.45 -0.97
C THR A 12 9.71 -0.91 -1.03
N VAL A 13 10.06 -1.32 -2.24
CA VAL A 13 10.83 -2.54 -2.50
C VAL A 13 11.89 -2.25 -3.55
N GLY A 14 12.91 -3.10 -3.63
CA GLY A 14 14.04 -2.88 -4.53
C GLY A 14 13.86 -3.40 -5.94
N GLN A 15 12.90 -4.30 -6.17
CA GLN A 15 12.71 -4.94 -7.46
C GLN A 15 11.30 -4.73 -7.96
N GLN A 16 11.17 -4.43 -9.25
CA GLN A 16 9.85 -4.25 -9.85
C GLN A 16 8.99 -5.51 -9.73
N ALA A 17 9.59 -6.68 -9.89
CA ALA A 17 8.85 -7.94 -9.79
C ALA A 17 8.20 -8.12 -8.41
N ASP A 18 8.94 -7.74 -7.36
CA ASP A 18 8.38 -7.80 -6.00
C ASP A 18 7.25 -6.80 -5.81
N ALA A 19 7.41 -5.59 -6.38
CA ALA A 19 6.36 -4.59 -6.32
C ALA A 19 5.08 -5.09 -6.98
N GLN A 20 5.20 -5.66 -8.18
CA GLN A 20 4.04 -6.17 -8.89
C GLN A 20 3.39 -7.35 -8.17
N ALA A 21 4.20 -8.23 -7.57
CA ALA A 21 3.67 -9.35 -6.81
C ALA A 21 2.88 -8.90 -5.60
N LEU A 22 3.40 -7.94 -4.83
CA LEU A 22 2.69 -7.39 -3.68
C LEU A 22 1.40 -6.69 -4.08
N ALA A 23 1.45 -5.92 -5.18
CA ALA A 23 0.27 -5.22 -5.66
C ALA A 23 -0.84 -6.19 -6.05
N ARG A 24 -0.50 -7.24 -6.79
CA ARG A 24 -1.49 -8.26 -7.19
C ARG A 24 -2.04 -9.01 -6.00
N LEU A 25 -1.17 -9.38 -5.07
CA LEU A 25 -1.60 -10.06 -3.85
C LEU A 25 -2.67 -9.26 -3.13
N ALA A 26 -2.44 -7.97 -2.95
CA ALA A 26 -3.35 -7.12 -2.19
C ALA A 26 -4.70 -6.96 -2.88
N VAL A 27 -4.70 -6.78 -4.19
CA VAL A 27 -5.95 -6.60 -4.95
C VAL A 27 -6.71 -7.91 -5.06
N GLN A 28 -6.02 -9.00 -5.35
CA GLN A 28 -6.66 -10.31 -5.46
C GLN A 28 -7.26 -10.77 -4.13
N GLY A 29 -6.63 -10.40 -3.01
CA GLY A 29 -7.15 -10.72 -1.69
C GLY A 29 -8.21 -9.76 -1.17
N ALA A 30 -8.60 -8.77 -1.97
CA ALA A 30 -9.55 -7.72 -1.57
C ALA A 30 -9.08 -6.95 -0.32
N TRP A 31 -7.78 -6.84 -0.12
CA TRP A 31 -7.22 -6.03 0.95
C TRP A 31 -6.98 -4.60 0.52
N ALA A 32 -6.78 -4.37 -0.77
CA ALA A 32 -6.67 -3.05 -1.36
C ALA A 32 -7.53 -2.99 -2.61
N ALA A 33 -8.12 -1.82 -2.84
CA ALA A 33 -8.96 -1.60 -4.03
C ALA A 33 -8.11 -1.37 -5.27
N CYS A 34 -6.96 -0.71 -5.07
CA CYS A 34 -6.13 -0.24 -6.18
C CYS A 34 -4.74 -0.01 -5.62
N VAL A 35 -3.72 -0.31 -6.42
CA VAL A 35 -2.33 -0.09 -6.03
C VAL A 35 -1.62 0.62 -7.15
N HIS A 36 -0.93 1.72 -6.82
CA HIS A 36 -0.04 2.39 -7.75
C HIS A 36 1.40 1.96 -7.45
N VAL A 37 2.15 1.71 -8.50
CA VAL A 37 3.55 1.30 -8.42
C VAL A 37 4.36 2.31 -9.23
N GLU A 38 5.36 2.93 -8.58
CA GLU A 38 6.16 3.95 -9.25
C GLU A 38 7.64 3.81 -8.92
N PRO A 39 8.53 4.08 -9.90
CA PRO A 39 9.96 4.10 -9.62
C PRO A 39 10.34 5.36 -8.88
N ILE A 40 11.22 5.23 -7.88
CA ILE A 40 11.73 6.35 -7.11
C ILE A 40 13.23 6.22 -6.91
N GLN A 41 13.86 7.33 -6.52
CA GLN A 41 15.23 7.35 -6.04
C GLN A 41 15.17 7.62 -4.55
N SER A 42 15.82 6.76 -3.75
CA SER A 42 15.83 6.88 -2.30
C SER A 42 17.21 7.22 -1.81
N VAL A 43 17.28 8.20 -0.92
CA VAL A 43 18.54 8.56 -0.24
C VAL A 43 18.24 8.40 1.25
N TYR A 44 19.00 7.55 1.93
CA TYR A 44 18.68 7.21 3.31
C TYR A 44 19.93 6.82 4.07
N ARG A 45 19.82 6.77 5.39
CA ARG A 45 20.91 6.34 6.26
C ARG A 45 20.66 4.91 6.71
N TRP A 46 21.66 4.07 6.51
CA TRP A 46 21.59 2.67 6.92
C TRP A 46 22.94 2.26 7.49
N GLN A 47 22.92 1.75 8.72
CA GLN A 47 24.12 1.27 9.40
C GLN A 47 25.27 2.30 9.40
N GLY A 48 24.93 3.55 9.66
CA GLY A 48 25.89 4.64 9.75
C GLY A 48 26.33 5.25 8.43
N GLU A 49 25.84 4.73 7.31
CA GLU A 49 26.21 5.22 5.99
C GLU A 49 25.04 5.83 5.26
N VAL A 50 25.34 6.80 4.39
CA VAL A 50 24.35 7.36 3.48
C VAL A 50 24.34 6.50 2.22
N ARG A 51 23.15 6.04 1.85
CA ARG A 51 22.95 5.19 0.68
C ARG A 51 22.00 5.85 -0.30
N GLU A 52 22.16 5.51 -1.57
CA GLU A 52 21.28 5.95 -2.63
C GLU A 52 20.92 4.73 -3.47
N ASP A 53 19.63 4.48 -3.60
CA ASP A 53 19.15 3.32 -4.32
C ASP A 53 17.94 3.66 -5.16
N ALA A 54 17.81 2.98 -6.30
CA ALA A 54 16.56 2.96 -7.04
C ALA A 54 15.62 1.99 -6.35
N GLU A 55 14.40 2.42 -6.13
CA GLU A 55 13.38 1.59 -5.50
C GLU A 55 12.05 1.74 -6.24
N TRP A 56 11.08 0.93 -5.84
CA TRP A 56 9.70 1.00 -6.33
C TRP A 56 8.81 1.29 -5.14
N ARG A 57 8.02 2.35 -5.23
CA ARG A 57 7.08 2.71 -4.19
C ARG A 57 5.69 2.21 -4.56
N LEU A 58 5.05 1.55 -3.60
CA LEU A 58 3.67 1.11 -3.75
C LEU A 58 2.77 1.95 -2.88
N SER A 59 1.63 2.35 -3.44
CA SER A 59 0.59 3.06 -2.70
C SER A 59 -0.69 2.24 -2.81
N PHE A 60 -1.08 1.64 -1.69
CA PHE A 60 -2.24 0.76 -1.60
C PHE A 60 -3.43 1.58 -1.10
N LYS A 61 -4.49 1.64 -1.89
CA LYS A 61 -5.70 2.38 -1.51
C LYS A 61 -6.68 1.42 -0.88
N THR A 62 -7.08 1.69 0.36
CA THR A 62 -7.94 0.82 1.13
C THR A 62 -8.76 1.63 2.12
N THR A 63 -9.48 0.94 3.00
CA THR A 63 -10.26 1.57 4.08
C THR A 63 -9.56 1.34 5.40
N GLN A 64 -9.88 2.17 6.40
CA GLN A 64 -9.36 1.99 7.75
C GLN A 64 -9.71 0.60 8.29
N GLU A 65 -10.88 0.11 7.94
CA GLU A 65 -11.35 -1.19 8.41
C GLU A 65 -10.51 -2.35 7.87
N ARG A 66 -10.07 -2.24 6.59
CA ARG A 66 -9.28 -3.31 5.96
C ARG A 66 -7.78 -3.18 6.20
N LEU A 67 -7.34 -2.04 6.71
CA LEU A 67 -5.91 -1.77 6.88
C LEU A 67 -5.17 -2.83 7.69
N PRO A 68 -5.68 -3.32 8.84
CA PRO A 68 -4.93 -4.33 9.58
C PRO A 68 -4.68 -5.60 8.79
N ALA A 69 -5.67 -6.07 8.03
CA ALA A 69 -5.52 -7.28 7.23
C ALA A 69 -4.53 -7.06 6.09
N LEU A 70 -4.58 -5.89 5.45
CA LEU A 70 -3.62 -5.54 4.41
C LEU A 70 -2.19 -5.54 4.96
N LEU A 71 -1.98 -4.90 6.10
CA LEU A 71 -0.66 -4.82 6.70
C LEU A 71 -0.09 -6.20 7.01
N GLU A 72 -0.90 -7.09 7.58
CA GLU A 72 -0.45 -8.45 7.89
C GLU A 72 -0.08 -9.22 6.62
N ALA A 73 -0.87 -9.09 5.56
CA ALA A 73 -0.56 -9.75 4.30
C ALA A 73 0.76 -9.24 3.71
N LEU A 74 0.98 -7.93 3.75
CA LEU A 74 2.21 -7.34 3.21
C LEU A 74 3.42 -7.72 4.05
N LYS A 75 3.31 -7.72 5.36
CA LYS A 75 4.41 -8.13 6.24
C LYS A 75 4.84 -9.56 5.97
N ALA A 76 3.90 -10.43 5.67
CA ALA A 76 4.20 -11.84 5.41
C ALA A 76 4.97 -12.05 4.11
N HIS A 77 4.91 -11.10 3.17
CA HIS A 77 5.48 -11.27 1.83
C HIS A 77 6.52 -10.23 1.46
N HIS A 78 6.77 -9.25 2.33
CA HIS A 78 7.73 -8.19 2.01
C HIS A 78 9.15 -8.74 2.00
N PRO A 79 9.97 -8.41 0.96
CA PRO A 79 11.33 -8.95 0.87
C PRO A 79 12.33 -8.33 1.82
N TYR A 80 12.04 -7.15 2.40
CA TYR A 80 13.00 -6.48 3.29
C TYR A 80 12.90 -7.03 4.70
N GLU A 81 14.05 -7.06 5.38
CA GLU A 81 14.12 -7.38 6.79
C GLU A 81 13.43 -6.31 7.65
N LEU A 82 13.61 -5.05 7.27
CA LEU A 82 12.98 -3.93 7.97
C LEU A 82 12.22 -3.07 6.95
N PRO A 83 11.00 -3.48 6.60
CA PRO A 83 10.23 -2.71 5.64
C PRO A 83 9.69 -1.43 6.23
N ALA A 84 9.61 -0.39 5.41
CA ALA A 84 8.92 0.84 5.77
C ALA A 84 7.43 0.67 5.47
N PHE A 85 6.60 0.90 6.48
CA PHE A 85 5.15 0.93 6.31
C PHE A 85 4.63 2.18 7.00
N TYR A 86 3.86 2.97 6.29
CA TYR A 86 3.16 4.11 6.88
C TYR A 86 1.92 4.40 6.07
N THR A 87 1.04 5.21 6.63
CA THR A 87 -0.21 5.54 5.99
C THR A 87 -0.35 7.04 5.81
N LEU A 88 -1.12 7.40 4.78
CA LEU A 88 -1.60 8.75 4.58
C LEU A 88 -3.11 8.69 4.55
N SER A 89 -3.74 9.66 5.19
CA SER A 89 -5.20 9.80 5.11
C SER A 89 -5.57 10.18 3.69
N ALA A 90 -6.63 9.58 3.20
CA ALA A 90 -7.15 9.86 1.87
C ALA A 90 -8.63 10.17 1.98
N THR A 91 -9.02 11.35 1.51
CA THR A 91 -10.42 11.75 1.53
C THR A 91 -10.96 11.70 0.11
N PRO A 92 -11.86 10.76 -0.20
CA PRO A 92 -12.43 10.72 -1.54
C PRO A 92 -13.31 11.95 -1.76
N LEU A 93 -13.23 12.51 -2.95
CA LEU A 93 -13.95 13.74 -3.29
C LEU A 93 -15.29 13.47 -3.96
N THR A 94 -15.53 12.24 -4.38
CA THR A 94 -16.81 11.87 -4.98
C THR A 94 -17.37 10.64 -4.27
N PRO A 95 -18.71 10.61 -4.06
CA PRO A 95 -19.34 9.43 -3.46
C PRO A 95 -19.15 8.16 -4.26
N GLN A 96 -19.10 8.28 -5.59
CA GLN A 96 -18.93 7.13 -6.47
C GLN A 96 -17.58 6.46 -6.25
N TRP A 97 -16.51 7.24 -6.15
CA TRP A 97 -15.20 6.67 -5.89
C TRP A 97 -15.11 6.06 -4.50
N ALA A 98 -15.65 6.76 -3.49
CA ALA A 98 -15.67 6.26 -2.13
C ALA A 98 -16.36 4.89 -2.06
N GLN A 99 -17.49 4.75 -2.73
CA GLN A 99 -18.24 3.51 -2.73
C GLN A 99 -17.50 2.42 -3.51
N TRP A 100 -16.87 2.77 -4.62
CA TRP A 100 -16.10 1.81 -5.40
C TRP A 100 -14.98 1.18 -4.57
N VAL A 101 -14.23 2.02 -3.84
CA VAL A 101 -13.16 1.51 -2.97
C VAL A 101 -13.72 0.57 -1.91
N GLN A 102 -14.83 0.99 -1.27
CA GLN A 102 -15.45 0.20 -0.21
C GLN A 102 -15.91 -1.16 -0.70
N ASP A 103 -16.53 -1.20 -1.88
CA ASP A 103 -17.00 -2.45 -2.48
C ASP A 103 -15.83 -3.34 -2.88
N ALA A 104 -14.77 -2.75 -3.41
CA ALA A 104 -13.61 -3.52 -3.89
C ALA A 104 -12.86 -4.22 -2.76
N VAL A 105 -12.93 -3.70 -1.54
CA VAL A 105 -12.24 -4.30 -0.39
C VAL A 105 -13.18 -5.08 0.53
N ASP A 106 -14.43 -5.22 0.13
CA ASP A 106 -15.40 -6.03 0.89
C ASP A 106 -15.10 -7.50 0.60
N PRO A 107 -14.72 -8.28 1.63
CA PRO A 107 -14.36 -9.68 1.41
C PRO A 107 -15.54 -10.56 0.98
N SER A 108 -16.76 -10.06 1.12
CA SER A 108 -17.95 -10.81 0.74
C SER A 108 -18.44 -10.50 -0.66
N SER A 109 -17.80 -9.55 -1.36
CA SER A 109 -18.24 -9.17 -2.70
C SER A 109 -17.56 -9.97 -3.79
#